data_0d4fdded5aaf9416e89267aa8be4913e
#
_entry.id   0d4fdded5aaf9416e89267aa8be4913e
#
_cell.length_a   1.000
_cell.length_b   1.000
_cell.length_c   1.000
_cell.angle_alpha   90.00
_cell.angle_beta   90.00
_cell.angle_gamma   90.00
#
_symmetry.space_group_name_H-M   'P 1'
#
loop_
_entity.id
_entity.type
_entity.pdbx_description
1 polymer ?
#
loop_
_entity_poly.entity_id
_entity_poly.type
_entity_poly.pdbx_seq_one_letter_code
_entity_poly.pdbx_strand_id
1 'polypeptide(L)'
;MVHLAADRKCRPLAFVLTAGQAADSPQFIPVLGKLRVRGPVGRPRTRPDAVAADKAYSSRGNRTHLRKRRIKAVIPEKKDQAANRKKKGSAGGRPVSHDAALYKERNTVERLINKLKAWRGIATRYDKTPDSYLAGLHLRASMIWIKDLTRTTH
;
A
#
# COMPACT_ATOMS: atom_id res chain seq x y z
N MET A 1 11.22 6.92 -7.06
CA MET A 1 10.11 5.95 -7.18
C MET A 1 8.97 6.37 -6.26
N VAL A 2 7.70 6.07 -6.61
CA VAL A 2 6.53 6.37 -5.77
C VAL A 2 6.05 5.09 -5.13
N HIS A 3 6.02 5.04 -3.80
CA HIS A 3 5.37 3.99 -3.02
C HIS A 3 4.06 4.55 -2.49
N LEU A 4 2.98 3.80 -2.59
CA LEU A 4 1.66 4.29 -2.21
C LEU A 4 0.80 3.21 -1.55
N ALA A 5 -0.15 3.66 -0.75
CA ALA A 5 -1.25 2.84 -0.24
C ALA A 5 -2.58 3.35 -0.79
N ALA A 6 -3.46 2.43 -1.13
CA ALA A 6 -4.81 2.69 -1.60
C ALA A 6 -5.84 1.94 -0.76
N ASP A 7 -7.06 2.48 -0.69
CA ASP A 7 -8.20 1.73 -0.18
C ASP A 7 -8.93 0.94 -1.29
N ARG A 8 -9.95 0.18 -0.91
CA ARG A 8 -10.77 -0.62 -1.84
C ARG A 8 -11.47 0.19 -2.94
N LYS A 9 -11.75 1.46 -2.69
CA LYS A 9 -12.36 2.38 -3.67
C LYS A 9 -11.33 3.04 -4.59
N CYS A 10 -10.07 2.58 -4.60
CA CYS A 10 -8.96 3.19 -5.35
C CYS A 10 -8.71 4.64 -4.96
N ARG A 11 -8.89 4.99 -3.67
CA ARG A 11 -8.53 6.30 -3.14
C ARG A 11 -7.13 6.26 -2.54
N PRO A 12 -6.28 7.24 -2.82
CA PRO A 12 -4.94 7.29 -2.26
C PRO A 12 -4.97 7.60 -0.77
N LEU A 13 -4.20 6.86 0.02
CA LEU A 13 -4.11 7.01 1.48
C LEU A 13 -2.78 7.56 1.94
N ALA A 14 -1.70 7.20 1.28
CA ALA A 14 -0.35 7.65 1.62
C ALA A 14 0.60 7.55 0.44
N PHE A 15 1.59 8.43 0.40
CA PHE A 15 2.69 8.41 -0.56
C PHE A 15 4.04 8.50 0.17
N VAL A 16 5.03 7.79 -0.36
CA VAL A 16 6.44 7.94 -0.02
C VAL A 16 7.23 8.01 -1.32
N LEU A 17 8.08 9.01 -1.47
CA LEU A 17 9.00 9.12 -2.59
C LEU A 17 10.38 8.62 -2.16
N THR A 18 11.03 7.88 -3.05
CA THR A 18 12.40 7.42 -2.88
C THR A 18 13.18 7.60 -4.19
N ALA A 19 14.50 7.55 -4.09
CA ALA A 19 15.35 7.44 -5.27
C ALA A 19 14.97 6.22 -6.12
N GLY A 20 15.20 6.29 -7.44
CA GLY A 20 14.72 5.27 -8.37
C GLY A 20 15.25 3.85 -8.14
N GLN A 21 16.37 3.72 -7.44
CA GLN A 21 17.02 2.44 -7.14
C GLN A 21 16.67 1.87 -5.76
N ALA A 22 15.85 2.58 -4.97
CA ALA A 22 15.45 2.12 -3.64
C ALA A 22 14.54 0.88 -3.73
N ALA A 23 14.84 -0.13 -2.92
CA ALA A 23 14.02 -1.34 -2.85
C ALA A 23 12.63 -1.04 -2.27
N ASP A 24 11.59 -1.73 -2.77
CA ASP A 24 10.20 -1.53 -2.35
C ASP A 24 9.92 -2.00 -0.92
N SER A 25 10.49 -3.16 -0.54
CA SER A 25 10.17 -3.81 0.73
C SER A 25 10.48 -2.95 1.97
N PRO A 26 11.59 -2.20 2.06
CA PRO A 26 11.86 -1.30 3.17
C PRO A 26 10.86 -0.16 3.29
N GLN A 27 10.20 0.26 2.20
CA GLN A 27 9.25 1.36 2.19
C GLN A 27 7.85 0.95 2.69
N PHE A 28 7.61 -0.33 2.92
CA PHE A 28 6.34 -0.86 3.40
C PHE A 28 5.92 -0.24 4.74
N ILE A 29 6.80 -0.26 5.73
CA ILE A 29 6.54 0.29 7.07
C ILE A 29 6.39 1.83 7.03
N PRO A 30 7.28 2.60 6.36
CA PRO A 30 7.10 4.03 6.17
C PRO A 30 5.76 4.42 5.54
N VAL A 31 5.32 3.72 4.50
CA VAL A 31 4.02 3.98 3.85
C VAL A 31 2.88 3.73 4.85
N LEU A 32 2.90 2.61 5.56
CA LEU A 32 1.88 2.31 6.57
C LEU A 32 1.88 3.29 7.75
N GLY A 33 3.05 3.83 8.11
CA GLY A 33 3.19 4.85 9.14
C GLY A 33 2.53 6.19 8.80
N LYS A 34 2.39 6.48 7.50
CA LYS A 34 1.71 7.71 6.99
C LYS A 34 0.19 7.58 6.89
N LEU A 35 -0.38 6.39 7.12
CA LEU A 35 -1.83 6.21 7.04
C LEU A 35 -2.56 7.03 8.11
N ARG A 36 -3.42 7.93 7.66
CA ARG A 36 -4.31 8.72 8.51
C ARG A 36 -5.61 8.98 7.78
N VAL A 37 -6.66 8.27 8.16
CA VAL A 37 -8.00 8.45 7.58
C VAL A 37 -8.89 9.10 8.64
N ARG A 38 -9.32 10.32 8.38
CA ARG A 38 -10.22 11.05 9.26
C ARG A 38 -11.64 10.55 9.05
N GLY A 39 -12.30 10.17 10.15
CA GLY A 39 -13.74 9.94 10.17
C GLY A 39 -14.49 11.21 10.53
N PRO A 40 -15.84 11.19 10.54
CA PRO A 40 -16.65 12.35 10.93
C PRO A 40 -16.43 12.76 12.38
N VAL A 41 -16.13 11.80 13.25
CA VAL A 41 -15.88 12.03 14.69
C VAL A 41 -14.66 11.23 15.15
N GLY A 42 -13.91 11.77 16.08
CA GLY A 42 -12.81 11.09 16.79
C GLY A 42 -11.44 11.25 16.13
N ARG A 43 -10.48 10.46 16.64
CA ARG A 43 -9.10 10.49 16.16
C ARG A 43 -8.96 9.84 14.77
N PRO A 44 -8.07 10.32 13.91
CA PRO A 44 -7.81 9.68 12.63
C PRO A 44 -7.44 8.21 12.79
N ARG A 45 -8.03 7.36 11.95
CA ARG A 45 -7.70 5.94 11.89
C ARG A 45 -6.35 5.75 11.22
N THR A 46 -5.42 5.13 11.92
CA THR A 46 -4.05 4.86 11.44
C THR A 46 -3.78 3.37 11.20
N ARG A 47 -4.72 2.51 11.60
CA ARG A 47 -4.60 1.06 11.51
C ARG A 47 -5.66 0.51 10.58
N PRO A 48 -5.30 -0.06 9.41
CA PRO A 48 -6.23 -0.81 8.57
C PRO A 48 -6.52 -2.19 9.20
N ASP A 49 -7.63 -2.81 8.82
CA ASP A 49 -7.97 -4.18 9.27
C ASP A 49 -7.11 -5.22 8.57
N ALA A 50 -6.83 -4.98 7.28
CA ALA A 50 -6.00 -5.85 6.45
C ALA A 50 -5.14 -5.03 5.50
N VAL A 51 -4.00 -5.60 5.11
CA VAL A 51 -3.11 -5.06 4.07
C VAL A 51 -2.86 -6.15 3.05
N ALA A 52 -3.27 -5.88 1.81
CA ALA A 52 -2.93 -6.69 0.65
C ALA A 52 -1.71 -6.08 -0.05
N ALA A 53 -0.70 -6.89 -0.29
CA ALA A 53 0.51 -6.47 -1.00
C ALA A 53 1.11 -7.62 -1.81
N ASP A 54 2.03 -7.29 -2.73
CA ASP A 54 2.71 -8.28 -3.54
C ASP A 54 3.69 -9.12 -2.70
N LYS A 55 4.06 -10.28 -3.23
CA LYS A 55 5.05 -11.20 -2.65
C LYS A 55 6.41 -10.54 -2.38
N ALA A 56 6.74 -9.45 -3.07
CA ALA A 56 7.94 -8.66 -2.80
C ALA A 56 7.99 -8.13 -1.36
N TYR A 57 6.83 -7.85 -0.77
CA TYR A 57 6.70 -7.34 0.60
C TYR A 57 6.64 -8.45 1.67
N SER A 58 6.80 -9.73 1.28
CA SER A 58 6.74 -10.89 2.17
C SER A 58 8.02 -11.07 3.00
N SER A 59 8.52 -10.02 3.62
CA SER A 59 9.66 -10.11 4.54
C SER A 59 9.20 -10.47 5.96
N ARG A 60 10.10 -11.11 6.73
CA ARG A 60 9.85 -11.41 8.15
C ARG A 60 9.54 -10.13 8.95
N GLY A 61 10.29 -9.04 8.68
CA GLY A 61 10.10 -7.75 9.33
C GLY A 61 8.70 -7.17 9.07
N ASN A 62 8.26 -7.15 7.81
CA ASN A 62 6.94 -6.64 7.43
C ASN A 62 5.80 -7.46 8.08
N ARG A 63 5.91 -8.79 8.05
CA ARG A 63 4.92 -9.67 8.70
C ARG A 63 4.88 -9.49 10.22
N THR A 64 6.04 -9.32 10.86
CA THR A 64 6.14 -9.04 12.29
C THR A 64 5.52 -7.70 12.63
N HIS A 65 5.76 -6.67 11.82
CA HIS A 65 5.13 -5.35 12.00
C HIS A 65 3.60 -5.44 11.92
N LEU A 66 3.05 -6.11 10.90
CA LEU A 66 1.61 -6.29 10.77
C LEU A 66 1.00 -7.06 11.96
N ARG A 67 1.67 -8.13 12.41
CA ARG A 67 1.24 -8.93 13.56
C ARG A 67 1.22 -8.10 14.85
N LYS A 68 2.29 -7.36 15.14
CA LYS A 68 2.36 -6.47 16.31
C LYS A 68 1.23 -5.43 16.32
N ARG A 69 0.86 -4.93 15.15
CA ARG A 69 -0.25 -3.97 14.98
C ARG A 69 -1.62 -4.63 14.85
N ARG A 70 -1.74 -5.96 14.94
CA ARG A 70 -2.98 -6.72 14.75
C ARG A 70 -3.64 -6.41 13.39
N ILE A 71 -2.85 -6.35 12.34
CA ILE A 71 -3.30 -6.12 10.96
C ILE A 71 -3.24 -7.46 10.21
N LYS A 72 -4.34 -7.84 9.54
CA LYS A 72 -4.37 -9.04 8.71
C LYS A 72 -3.44 -8.87 7.51
N ALA A 73 -2.45 -9.75 7.37
CA ALA A 73 -1.54 -9.75 6.23
C ALA A 73 -2.13 -10.60 5.08
N VAL A 74 -2.37 -9.98 3.93
CA VAL A 74 -2.81 -10.64 2.70
C VAL A 74 -1.67 -10.55 1.67
N ILE A 75 -0.55 -11.16 2.01
CA ILE A 75 0.70 -11.13 1.24
C ILE A 75 1.08 -12.57 0.93
N PRO A 76 1.19 -12.98 -0.35
CA PRO A 76 1.62 -14.33 -0.71
C PRO A 76 3.02 -14.64 -0.21
N GLU A 77 3.28 -15.91 0.05
CA GLU A 77 4.63 -16.39 0.38
C GLU A 77 5.45 -16.56 -0.90
N LYS A 78 6.72 -16.22 -0.86
CA LYS A 78 7.65 -16.53 -1.95
C LYS A 78 7.94 -18.02 -1.99
N LYS A 79 8.19 -18.58 -3.19
CA LYS A 79 8.46 -20.02 -3.37
C LYS A 79 9.65 -20.51 -2.54
N ASP A 80 10.72 -19.73 -2.49
CA ASP A 80 11.92 -20.01 -1.69
C ASP A 80 11.64 -20.00 -0.18
N GLN A 81 10.81 -19.06 0.29
CA GLN A 81 10.37 -19.01 1.69
C GLN A 81 9.53 -20.24 2.06
N ALA A 82 8.60 -20.66 1.18
CA ALA A 82 7.79 -21.84 1.38
C ALA A 82 8.66 -23.12 1.42
N ALA A 83 9.64 -23.23 0.50
CA ALA A 83 10.59 -24.34 0.45
C ALA A 83 11.44 -24.41 1.72
N ASN A 84 12.00 -23.27 2.14
CA ASN A 84 12.81 -23.19 3.37
C ASN A 84 11.99 -23.51 4.62
N ARG A 85 10.72 -23.09 4.67
CA ARG A 85 9.83 -23.45 5.78
C ARG A 85 9.57 -24.97 5.82
N LYS A 86 9.32 -25.59 4.66
CA LYS A 86 9.12 -27.06 4.57
C LYS A 86 10.36 -27.81 5.03
N LYS A 87 11.57 -27.38 4.61
CA LYS A 87 12.84 -27.99 5.05
C LYS A 87 13.03 -27.98 6.57
N LYS A 88 12.52 -26.95 7.25
CA LYS A 88 12.60 -26.82 8.72
C LYS A 88 11.59 -27.68 9.49
N GLY A 89 10.67 -28.37 8.82
CA GLY A 89 9.66 -29.20 9.45
C GLY A 89 8.84 -28.43 10.48
N SER A 90 8.70 -28.94 11.70
CA SER A 90 7.97 -28.31 12.80
C SER A 90 8.51 -26.94 13.18
N ALA A 91 9.82 -26.72 13.09
CA ALA A 91 10.46 -25.42 13.34
C ALA A 91 10.17 -24.37 12.26
N GLY A 92 9.65 -24.77 11.11
CA GLY A 92 9.29 -23.88 10.01
C GLY A 92 7.99 -23.08 10.24
N GLY A 93 7.19 -23.47 11.21
CA GLY A 93 5.92 -22.82 11.56
C GLY A 93 4.78 -23.12 10.60
N ARG A 94 3.61 -22.52 10.87
CA ARG A 94 2.40 -22.70 10.06
C ARG A 94 2.54 -22.08 8.67
N PRO A 95 1.93 -22.67 7.63
CA PRO A 95 1.81 -22.04 6.32
C PRO A 95 1.17 -20.65 6.41
N VAL A 96 1.58 -19.77 5.49
CA VAL A 96 0.96 -18.45 5.38
C VAL A 96 -0.48 -18.63 4.89
N SER A 97 -1.44 -18.18 5.69
CA SER A 97 -2.85 -18.12 5.26
C SER A 97 -2.98 -17.14 4.09
N HIS A 98 -3.56 -17.57 3.00
CA HIS A 98 -3.77 -16.77 1.80
C HIS A 98 -5.27 -16.61 1.54
N ASP A 99 -5.74 -15.37 1.64
CA ASP A 99 -7.11 -14.99 1.28
C ASP A 99 -7.12 -14.53 -0.17
N ALA A 100 -7.48 -15.43 -1.07
CA ALA A 100 -7.46 -15.17 -2.51
C ALA A 100 -8.46 -14.08 -2.93
N ALA A 101 -9.59 -13.95 -2.24
CA ALA A 101 -10.60 -12.92 -2.55
C ALA A 101 -10.07 -11.53 -2.21
N LEU A 102 -9.54 -11.35 -1.00
CA LEU A 102 -8.90 -10.09 -0.59
C LEU A 102 -7.65 -9.79 -1.42
N TYR A 103 -6.92 -10.81 -1.85
CA TYR A 103 -5.73 -10.61 -2.67
C TYR A 103 -6.05 -10.04 -4.07
N LYS A 104 -7.16 -10.45 -4.67
CA LYS A 104 -7.63 -9.89 -5.96
C LYS A 104 -7.87 -8.38 -5.87
N GLU A 105 -8.27 -7.88 -4.72
CA GLU A 105 -8.50 -6.44 -4.51
C GLU A 105 -7.22 -5.59 -4.57
N ARG A 106 -6.01 -6.17 -4.53
CA ARG A 106 -4.76 -5.42 -4.67
C ARG A 106 -4.65 -4.67 -6.00
N ASN A 107 -5.39 -5.06 -7.04
CA ASN A 107 -5.45 -4.35 -8.32
C ASN A 107 -5.96 -2.91 -8.17
N THR A 108 -6.50 -2.55 -7.00
CA THR A 108 -6.86 -1.15 -6.69
C THR A 108 -5.65 -0.22 -6.78
N VAL A 109 -4.45 -0.70 -6.42
CA VAL A 109 -3.21 0.08 -6.50
C VAL A 109 -2.85 0.40 -7.95
N GLU A 110 -2.92 -0.59 -8.84
CA GLU A 110 -2.64 -0.41 -10.27
C GLU A 110 -3.63 0.57 -10.91
N ARG A 111 -4.92 0.40 -10.59
CA ARG A 111 -5.97 1.33 -11.04
C ARG A 111 -5.77 2.74 -10.51
N LEU A 112 -5.31 2.88 -9.26
CA LEU A 112 -4.98 4.18 -8.69
C LEU A 112 -3.79 4.82 -9.40
N ILE A 113 -2.73 4.06 -9.68
CA ILE A 113 -1.57 4.57 -10.44
C ILE A 113 -2.01 5.11 -11.79
N ASN A 114 -2.90 4.42 -12.50
CA ASN A 114 -3.44 4.89 -13.77
C ASN A 114 -4.27 6.18 -13.60
N LYS A 115 -5.09 6.29 -12.55
CA LYS A 115 -5.82 7.53 -12.22
C LYS A 115 -4.88 8.71 -11.91
N LEU A 116 -3.76 8.46 -11.22
CA LEU A 116 -2.77 9.48 -10.96
C LEU A 116 -2.05 9.92 -12.24
N LYS A 117 -1.63 8.96 -13.06
CA LYS A 117 -0.94 9.20 -14.34
C LYS A 117 -1.84 9.83 -15.41
N ALA A 118 -3.15 9.87 -15.24
CA ALA A 118 -4.05 10.64 -16.10
C ALA A 118 -3.72 12.15 -16.08
N TRP A 119 -3.02 12.62 -15.04
CA TRP A 119 -2.37 13.93 -15.08
C TRP A 119 -1.01 13.82 -15.77
N ARG A 120 -0.87 14.53 -16.88
CA ARG A 120 0.35 14.52 -17.68
C ARG A 120 1.59 14.92 -16.89
N GLY A 121 1.48 15.92 -15.99
CA GLY A 121 2.57 16.33 -15.13
C GLY A 121 3.11 15.21 -14.24
N ILE A 122 2.22 14.35 -13.71
CA ILE A 122 2.61 13.18 -12.92
C ILE A 122 3.20 12.09 -13.81
N ALA A 123 2.57 11.80 -14.96
CA ALA A 123 3.04 10.77 -15.88
C ALA A 123 4.43 11.04 -16.43
N THR A 124 4.68 12.28 -16.82
CA THR A 124 5.94 12.72 -17.47
C THR A 124 6.97 13.26 -16.48
N ARG A 125 6.60 13.40 -15.20
CA ARG A 125 7.47 13.97 -14.14
C ARG A 125 8.05 15.33 -14.55
N TYR A 126 7.19 16.27 -14.88
CA TYR A 126 7.62 17.64 -15.18
C TYR A 126 8.32 18.28 -13.99
N ASP A 127 7.80 18.05 -12.79
CA ASP A 127 8.45 18.52 -11.57
C ASP A 127 9.73 17.74 -11.31
N LYS A 128 10.84 18.46 -11.23
CA LYS A 128 12.17 17.85 -11.05
C LYS A 128 12.54 17.68 -9.59
N THR A 129 11.96 18.50 -8.68
CA THR A 129 12.20 18.35 -7.26
C THR A 129 11.23 17.32 -6.64
N PRO A 130 11.70 16.52 -5.66
CA PRO A 130 10.84 15.55 -4.98
C PRO A 130 9.63 16.20 -4.31
N ASP A 131 9.80 17.38 -3.73
CA ASP A 131 8.75 18.08 -2.99
C ASP A 131 7.65 18.60 -3.93
N SER A 132 8.01 19.22 -5.05
CA SER A 132 7.04 19.68 -6.05
C SER A 132 6.27 18.51 -6.65
N TYR A 133 6.97 17.41 -6.95
CA TYR A 133 6.32 16.20 -7.46
C TYR A 133 5.37 15.59 -6.43
N LEU A 134 5.76 15.55 -5.15
CA LEU A 134 4.92 15.06 -4.06
C LEU A 134 3.70 15.96 -3.86
N ALA A 135 3.86 17.29 -3.95
CA ALA A 135 2.75 18.26 -3.89
C ALA A 135 1.74 18.00 -5.02
N GLY A 136 2.19 17.75 -6.24
CA GLY A 136 1.35 17.38 -7.38
C GLY A 136 0.58 16.07 -7.13
N LEU A 137 1.23 15.06 -6.55
CA LEU A 137 0.57 13.81 -6.15
C LEU A 137 -0.52 14.05 -5.11
N HIS A 138 -0.26 14.86 -4.09
CA HIS A 138 -1.24 15.21 -3.06
C HIS A 138 -2.43 15.99 -3.62
N LEU A 139 -2.18 16.96 -4.50
CA LEU A 139 -3.24 17.71 -5.16
C LEU A 139 -4.14 16.79 -5.98
N ARG A 140 -3.56 15.92 -6.80
CA ARG A 140 -4.32 14.94 -7.58
C ARG A 140 -5.07 13.95 -6.68
N ALA A 141 -4.45 13.52 -5.58
CA ALA A 141 -5.08 12.67 -4.59
C ALA A 141 -6.33 13.31 -3.99
N SER A 142 -6.25 14.60 -3.61
CA SER A 142 -7.38 15.36 -3.07
C SER A 142 -8.54 15.43 -4.06
N MET A 143 -8.27 15.65 -5.34
CA MET A 143 -9.30 15.63 -6.38
C MET A 143 -9.97 14.27 -6.56
N ILE A 144 -9.21 13.17 -6.43
CA ILE A 144 -9.77 11.81 -6.46
C ILE A 144 -10.73 11.61 -5.28
N TRP A 145 -10.35 12.07 -4.08
CA TRP A 145 -11.18 11.99 -2.89
C TRP A 145 -12.46 12.83 -3.02
N ILE A 146 -12.34 14.09 -3.43
CA ILE A 146 -13.48 14.99 -3.63
C ILE A 146 -14.49 14.36 -4.60
N LYS A 147 -14.00 13.86 -5.76
CA LYS A 147 -14.86 13.23 -6.75
C LYS A 147 -15.57 11.97 -6.23
N ASP A 148 -14.94 11.19 -5.36
CA ASP A 148 -15.56 10.01 -4.76
C ASP A 148 -16.60 10.40 -3.71
N LEU A 149 -16.30 11.37 -2.87
CA LEU A 149 -17.21 11.86 -1.83
C LEU A 149 -18.48 12.49 -2.44
N THR A 150 -18.34 13.32 -3.47
CA THR A 150 -19.50 13.94 -4.14
C THR A 150 -20.39 12.95 -4.86
N ARG A 151 -19.85 11.81 -5.33
CA ARG A 151 -20.64 10.75 -5.95
C ARG A 151 -21.45 9.90 -4.95
N THR A 152 -21.01 9.87 -3.70
CA THR A 152 -21.66 9.05 -2.66
C THR A 152 -22.82 9.79 -1.98
N THR A 153 -23.03 11.08 -2.30
CA THR A 153 -24.07 11.95 -1.70
C THR A 153 -25.36 11.99 -2.55
N HIS A 154 -25.43 11.22 -3.64
CA HIS A 154 -26.61 11.04 -4.49
C HIS A 154 -27.00 9.52 -4.42
#